data_af8aed50812cc0adc626c4fc95a59ee4
#
_entry.id   af8aed50812cc0adc626c4fc95a59ee4
#
_cell.length_a   1.000
_cell.length_b   1.000
_cell.length_c   1.000
_cell.angle_alpha   90.00
_cell.angle_beta   90.00
_cell.angle_gamma   90.00
#
_symmetry.space_group_name_H-M   'P 1'
#
loop_
_entity.id
_entity.type
_entity.pdbx_description
1 polymer ?
#
loop_
_entity_poly.entity_id
_entity_poly.type
_entity_poly.pdbx_seq_one_letter_code
_entity_poly.pdbx_strand_id
1 'polypeptide(L)'
;MNMLKQLNAAIEYIEANLCAEFDLDTAAGIACVTADSFIRFFSYMTDMTLTEYIRRRRLTLAAQDLQHSKTPIINIAIKYGYDSAAAFSRAFAKQHGITPSVYRKDGGSLKVYSPASFHIMIKGAKEMDFRIIALADTVVYGVSRQYEGQGYKTREELRHSMWANNCDDVPGQLCEG
;
A
#
# COMPACT_ATOMS: atom_id res chain seq x y z
N MET A 1 -13.35 16.46 -16.66
CA MET A 1 -12.90 16.38 -15.24
C MET A 1 -12.52 14.94 -14.96
N ASN A 2 -11.35 14.66 -14.40
CA ASN A 2 -10.89 13.26 -14.25
C ASN A 2 -11.18 12.79 -12.81
N MET A 3 -12.26 12.05 -12.63
CA MET A 3 -12.71 11.48 -11.34
C MET A 3 -11.57 10.81 -10.57
N LEU A 4 -10.69 10.10 -11.28
CA LEU A 4 -9.57 9.39 -10.68
C LEU A 4 -8.55 10.36 -10.03
N LYS A 5 -8.29 11.50 -10.67
CA LYS A 5 -7.43 12.55 -10.09
C LYS A 5 -8.04 13.13 -8.82
N GLN A 6 -9.34 13.34 -8.81
CA GLN A 6 -10.06 13.88 -7.64
C GLN A 6 -10.07 12.89 -6.48
N LEU A 7 -10.29 11.59 -6.76
CA LEU A 7 -10.19 10.55 -5.73
C LEU A 7 -8.78 10.47 -5.14
N ASN A 8 -7.75 10.50 -5.98
CA ASN A 8 -6.36 10.50 -5.49
C ASN A 8 -6.04 11.77 -4.69
N ALA A 9 -6.50 12.95 -5.14
CA ALA A 9 -6.32 14.21 -4.39
C ALA A 9 -7.02 14.16 -3.02
N ALA A 10 -8.18 13.51 -2.91
CA ALA A 10 -8.84 13.29 -1.62
C ALA A 10 -8.01 12.38 -0.70
N ILE A 11 -7.39 11.32 -1.23
CA ILE A 11 -6.48 10.48 -0.45
C ILE A 11 -5.23 11.26 -0.03
N GLU A 12 -4.65 12.06 -0.91
CA GLU A 12 -3.50 12.93 -0.58
C GLU A 12 -3.84 13.91 0.54
N TYR A 13 -5.05 14.50 0.52
CA TYR A 13 -5.54 15.35 1.61
C TYR A 13 -5.62 14.57 2.93
N ILE A 14 -6.18 13.36 2.94
CA ILE A 14 -6.25 12.51 4.14
C ILE A 14 -4.84 12.17 4.64
N GLU A 15 -3.92 11.79 3.76
CA GLU A 15 -2.53 11.48 4.11
C GLU A 15 -1.79 12.67 4.73
N ALA A 16 -2.00 13.86 4.18
CA ALA A 16 -1.41 15.10 4.72
C ALA A 16 -1.94 15.45 6.12
N ASN A 17 -3.14 15.00 6.48
CA ASN A 17 -3.81 15.32 7.72
C ASN A 17 -3.93 14.14 8.70
N LEU A 18 -3.16 13.07 8.52
CA LEU A 18 -3.21 11.88 9.39
C LEU A 18 -2.91 12.16 10.86
N CYS A 19 -2.10 13.18 11.18
CA CYS A 19 -1.73 13.57 12.54
C CYS A 19 -2.66 14.63 13.14
N ALA A 20 -3.59 15.17 12.36
CA ALA A 20 -4.58 16.17 12.76
C ALA A 20 -6.00 15.58 12.67
N GLU A 21 -6.97 16.34 13.11
CA GLU A 21 -8.36 16.09 12.73
C GLU A 21 -8.51 16.46 11.25
N PHE A 22 -8.82 15.49 10.40
CA PHE A 22 -9.21 15.75 9.03
C PHE A 22 -10.73 15.80 8.94
N ASP A 23 -11.21 16.70 8.09
CA ASP A 23 -12.62 16.79 7.79
C ASP A 23 -12.99 15.88 6.62
N LEU A 24 -13.88 14.92 6.88
CA LEU A 24 -14.34 13.97 5.88
C LEU A 24 -15.15 14.67 4.76
N ASP A 25 -15.91 15.69 5.08
CA ASP A 25 -16.69 16.44 4.10
C ASP A 25 -15.77 17.19 3.15
N THR A 26 -14.66 17.75 3.64
CA THR A 26 -13.60 18.33 2.81
C THR A 26 -12.98 17.29 1.87
N ALA A 27 -12.63 16.11 2.37
CA ALA A 27 -12.08 15.05 1.52
C ALA A 27 -13.08 14.60 0.43
N ALA A 28 -14.34 14.42 0.79
CA ALA A 28 -15.41 14.08 -0.13
C ALA A 28 -15.68 15.18 -1.17
N GLY A 29 -15.61 16.45 -0.73
CA GLY A 29 -15.72 17.63 -1.61
C GLY A 29 -14.61 17.67 -2.66
N ILE A 30 -13.36 17.35 -2.29
CA ILE A 30 -12.23 17.21 -3.22
C ILE A 30 -12.51 16.10 -4.25
N ALA A 31 -13.09 14.99 -3.81
CA ALA A 31 -13.51 13.89 -4.68
C ALA A 31 -14.78 14.19 -5.49
N CYS A 32 -15.44 15.34 -5.26
CA CYS A 32 -16.73 15.75 -5.86
C CYS A 32 -17.85 14.73 -5.61
N VAL A 33 -17.89 14.13 -4.43
CA VAL A 33 -18.92 13.19 -3.98
C VAL A 33 -19.39 13.53 -2.56
N THR A 34 -20.45 12.88 -2.08
CA THR A 34 -20.86 12.99 -0.67
C THR A 34 -19.94 12.14 0.22
N ALA A 35 -19.84 12.47 1.51
CA ALA A 35 -19.05 11.73 2.49
C ALA A 35 -19.41 10.22 2.51
N ASP A 36 -20.69 9.89 2.53
CA ASP A 36 -21.17 8.50 2.49
C ASP A 36 -20.75 7.79 1.21
N SER A 37 -20.85 8.46 0.06
CA SER A 37 -20.43 7.90 -1.21
C SER A 37 -18.92 7.66 -1.26
N PHE A 38 -18.14 8.59 -0.69
CA PHE A 38 -16.69 8.46 -0.60
C PHE A 38 -16.28 7.26 0.26
N ILE A 39 -16.87 7.11 1.46
CA ILE A 39 -16.61 5.98 2.36
C ILE A 39 -16.93 4.65 1.68
N ARG A 40 -18.10 4.55 1.04
CA ARG A 40 -18.55 3.32 0.35
C ARG A 40 -17.64 2.99 -0.83
N PHE A 41 -17.32 3.97 -1.66
CA PHE A 41 -16.39 3.81 -2.78
C PHE A 41 -15.02 3.36 -2.30
N PHE A 42 -14.46 4.03 -1.28
CA PHE A 42 -13.17 3.67 -0.71
C PHE A 42 -13.17 2.23 -0.21
N SER A 43 -14.18 1.84 0.57
CA SER A 43 -14.29 0.48 1.11
C SER A 43 -14.43 -0.58 0.02
N TYR A 44 -15.19 -0.27 -1.03
CA TYR A 44 -15.35 -1.17 -2.17
C TYR A 44 -14.04 -1.38 -2.95
N MET A 45 -13.26 -0.30 -3.14
CA MET A 45 -12.02 -0.35 -3.93
C MET A 45 -10.82 -0.92 -3.16
N THR A 46 -10.82 -0.84 -1.83
CA THR A 46 -9.66 -1.21 -1.00
C THR A 46 -9.89 -2.44 -0.12
N ASP A 47 -11.11 -3.00 -0.13
CA ASP A 47 -11.54 -4.09 0.76
C ASP A 47 -11.33 -3.79 2.26
N MET A 48 -11.25 -2.49 2.62
CA MET A 48 -11.14 -2.05 4.01
C MET A 48 -11.91 -0.76 4.26
N THR A 49 -12.31 -0.51 5.51
CA THR A 49 -12.96 0.76 5.86
C THR A 49 -11.95 1.91 5.88
N LEU A 50 -12.41 3.14 5.60
CA LEU A 50 -11.57 4.34 5.67
C LEU A 50 -10.95 4.53 7.06
N THR A 51 -11.71 4.25 8.13
CA THR A 51 -11.22 4.31 9.52
C THR A 51 -10.09 3.32 9.76
N GLU A 52 -10.22 2.10 9.25
CA GLU A 52 -9.16 1.09 9.38
C GLU A 52 -7.91 1.49 8.58
N TYR A 53 -8.08 2.04 7.39
CA TYR A 53 -6.99 2.59 6.59
C TYR A 53 -6.21 3.66 7.36
N ILE A 54 -6.91 4.68 7.88
CA ILE A 54 -6.31 5.77 8.64
C ILE A 54 -5.56 5.23 9.85
N ARG A 55 -6.17 4.30 10.59
CA ARG A 55 -5.54 3.68 11.76
C ARG A 55 -4.23 2.97 11.37
N ARG A 56 -4.23 2.19 10.31
CA ARG A 56 -3.04 1.47 9.82
C ARG A 56 -1.94 2.41 9.36
N ARG A 57 -2.31 3.49 8.67
CA ARG A 57 -1.36 4.51 8.22
C ARG A 57 -0.74 5.26 9.39
N ARG A 58 -1.57 5.69 10.35
CA ARG A 58 -1.09 6.33 11.60
C ARG A 58 -0.08 5.46 12.34
N LEU A 59 -0.34 4.17 12.51
CA LEU A 59 0.57 3.25 13.18
C LEU A 59 1.85 3.03 12.37
N THR A 60 1.80 3.04 11.05
CA THR A 60 2.99 2.96 10.19
C THR A 60 3.88 4.19 10.35
N LEU A 61 3.30 5.41 10.35
CA LEU A 61 4.05 6.65 10.57
C LEU A 61 4.58 6.75 12.00
N ALA A 62 3.81 6.31 13.00
CA ALA A 62 4.25 6.24 14.39
C ALA A 62 5.48 5.32 14.56
N ALA A 63 5.55 4.25 13.79
CA ALA A 63 6.72 3.37 13.79
C ALA A 63 7.97 4.08 13.26
N GLN A 64 7.84 4.92 12.24
CA GLN A 64 8.96 5.75 11.75
C GLN A 64 9.42 6.76 12.81
N ASP A 65 8.48 7.44 13.49
CA ASP A 65 8.81 8.36 14.57
C ASP A 65 9.50 7.66 15.75
N LEU A 66 9.05 6.44 16.10
CA LEU A 66 9.68 5.64 17.14
C LEU A 66 11.15 5.33 16.86
N GLN A 67 11.47 5.09 15.59
CA GLN A 67 12.84 4.74 15.16
C GLN A 67 13.73 5.96 15.04
N HIS A 68 13.20 7.08 14.51
CA HIS A 68 14.02 8.25 14.18
C HIS A 68 14.01 9.34 15.24
N SER A 69 13.21 9.22 16.29
CA SER A 69 13.13 10.21 17.35
C SER A 69 13.25 9.62 18.75
N LYS A 70 13.75 10.46 19.69
CA LYS A 70 13.74 10.15 21.13
C LYS A 70 12.47 10.63 21.83
N THR A 71 11.46 11.06 21.07
CA THR A 71 10.17 11.55 21.60
C THR A 71 9.53 10.50 22.51
N PRO A 72 9.05 10.86 23.72
CA PRO A 72 8.34 9.92 24.60
C PRO A 72 7.20 9.21 23.87
N ILE A 73 6.99 7.92 24.17
CA ILE A 73 5.95 7.10 23.52
C ILE A 73 4.56 7.72 23.71
N ILE A 74 4.30 8.34 24.86
CA ILE A 74 3.03 9.03 25.12
C ILE A 74 2.80 10.18 24.13
N ASN A 75 3.82 10.97 23.82
CA ASN A 75 3.72 12.09 22.91
C ASN A 75 3.48 11.61 21.46
N ILE A 76 4.12 10.50 21.08
CA ILE A 76 3.84 9.84 19.79
C ILE A 76 2.40 9.32 19.78
N ALA A 77 1.94 8.69 20.85
CA ALA A 77 0.55 8.22 20.95
C ALA A 77 -0.44 9.38 20.72
N ILE A 78 -0.26 10.50 21.44
CA ILE A 78 -1.12 11.71 21.29
C ILE A 78 -1.05 12.25 19.86
N LYS A 79 0.15 12.38 19.27
CA LYS A 79 0.33 12.85 17.89
C LYS A 79 -0.49 12.05 16.89
N TYR A 80 -0.63 10.74 17.09
CA TYR A 80 -1.37 9.86 16.20
C TYR A 80 -2.81 9.56 16.66
N GLY A 81 -3.35 10.40 17.56
CA GLY A 81 -4.76 10.38 17.95
C GLY A 81 -5.13 9.27 18.94
N TYR A 82 -4.21 8.88 19.82
CA TYR A 82 -4.48 7.96 20.92
C TYR A 82 -4.52 8.69 22.27
N ASP A 83 -5.55 8.44 23.05
CA ASP A 83 -5.74 9.09 24.36
C ASP A 83 -4.74 8.62 25.42
N SER A 84 -4.05 7.49 25.20
CA SER A 84 -3.09 6.96 26.16
C SER A 84 -1.98 6.12 25.50
N ALA A 85 -0.82 6.07 26.13
CA ALA A 85 0.27 5.20 25.73
C ALA A 85 -0.13 3.71 25.77
N ALA A 86 -1.03 3.32 26.67
CA ALA A 86 -1.51 1.94 26.78
C ALA A 86 -2.40 1.56 25.60
N ALA A 87 -3.33 2.44 25.18
CA ALA A 87 -4.18 2.22 24.01
C ALA A 87 -3.33 2.14 22.73
N PHE A 88 -2.39 3.06 22.57
CA PHE A 88 -1.43 3.06 21.47
C PHE A 88 -0.61 1.77 21.44
N SER A 89 -0.03 1.36 22.58
CA SER A 89 0.80 0.15 22.65
C SER A 89 0.05 -1.11 22.26
N ARG A 90 -1.22 -1.24 22.68
CA ARG A 90 -2.08 -2.37 22.28
C ARG A 90 -2.36 -2.35 20.77
N ALA A 91 -2.70 -1.19 20.21
CA ALA A 91 -2.97 -1.04 18.78
C ALA A 91 -1.72 -1.32 17.93
N PHE A 92 -0.58 -0.79 18.37
CA PHE A 92 0.72 -0.99 17.73
C PHE A 92 1.12 -2.47 17.73
N ALA A 93 1.05 -3.13 18.91
CA ALA A 93 1.37 -4.55 19.02
C ALA A 93 0.40 -5.44 18.22
N LYS A 94 -0.88 -5.09 18.16
CA LYS A 94 -1.86 -5.81 17.32
C LYS A 94 -1.50 -5.74 15.84
N GLN A 95 -1.02 -4.59 15.36
CA GLN A 95 -0.67 -4.42 13.94
C GLN A 95 0.69 -5.00 13.60
N HIS A 96 1.70 -4.73 14.42
CA HIS A 96 3.10 -5.00 14.09
C HIS A 96 3.66 -6.28 14.76
N GLY A 97 2.95 -6.84 15.73
CA GLY A 97 3.38 -8.04 16.47
C GLY A 97 4.35 -7.76 17.62
N ILE A 98 4.83 -6.54 17.78
CA ILE A 98 5.75 -6.13 18.84
C ILE A 98 5.29 -4.82 19.49
N THR A 99 5.72 -4.56 20.74
CA THR A 99 5.36 -3.32 21.42
C THR A 99 6.22 -2.13 20.97
N PRO A 100 5.74 -0.87 21.10
CA PRO A 100 6.53 0.31 20.74
C PRO A 100 7.87 0.41 21.48
N SER A 101 7.91 0.00 22.75
CA SER A 101 9.13 0.04 23.58
C SER A 101 10.18 -0.94 23.11
N VAL A 102 9.77 -2.16 22.78
CA VAL A 102 10.66 -3.19 22.21
C VAL A 102 11.16 -2.75 20.84
N TYR A 103 10.25 -2.28 19.97
CA TYR A 103 10.62 -1.81 18.64
C TYR A 103 11.64 -0.65 18.70
N ARG A 104 11.46 0.33 19.61
CA ARG A 104 12.40 1.44 19.79
C ARG A 104 13.78 0.97 20.21
N LYS A 105 13.85 -0.03 21.08
CA LYS A 105 15.10 -0.52 21.65
C LYS A 105 15.85 -1.44 20.69
N ASP A 106 15.16 -2.39 20.14
CA ASP A 106 15.75 -3.55 19.45
C ASP A 106 15.50 -3.52 17.93
N GLY A 107 14.64 -2.60 17.44
CA GLY A 107 14.18 -2.62 16.05
C GLY A 107 13.26 -3.79 15.77
N GLY A 108 13.18 -4.19 14.51
CA GLY A 108 12.43 -5.38 14.08
C GLY A 108 11.66 -5.19 12.78
N SER A 109 11.11 -6.29 12.27
CA SER A 109 10.26 -6.28 11.08
C SER A 109 8.85 -5.80 11.44
N LEU A 110 8.31 -4.90 10.64
CA LEU A 110 6.97 -4.32 10.83
C LEU A 110 6.07 -4.57 9.63
N LYS A 111 4.77 -4.65 9.89
CA LYS A 111 3.75 -4.59 8.85
C LYS A 111 3.51 -3.13 8.46
N VAL A 112 4.06 -2.70 7.34
CA VAL A 112 3.96 -1.33 6.83
C VAL A 112 2.86 -1.24 5.80
N TYR A 113 2.07 -0.16 5.86
CA TYR A 113 1.02 0.14 4.89
C TYR A 113 1.39 1.42 4.13
N SER A 114 1.51 1.31 2.82
CA SER A 114 1.74 2.45 1.92
C SER A 114 0.48 3.30 1.75
N PRO A 115 0.62 4.57 1.35
CA PRO A 115 -0.52 5.38 0.92
C PRO A 115 -1.31 4.68 -0.19
N ALA A 116 -2.64 4.73 -0.10
CA ALA A 116 -3.49 4.23 -1.17
C ALA A 116 -3.42 5.15 -2.39
N SER A 117 -3.46 4.55 -3.59
CA SER A 117 -3.65 5.28 -4.83
C SER A 117 -4.54 4.48 -5.77
N PHE A 118 -5.41 5.19 -6.50
CA PHE A 118 -6.34 4.56 -7.43
C PHE A 118 -5.81 4.67 -8.85
N HIS A 119 -5.73 3.52 -9.53
CA HIS A 119 -5.36 3.41 -10.93
C HIS A 119 -6.40 2.58 -11.66
N ILE A 120 -6.82 3.05 -12.84
CA ILE A 120 -7.73 2.29 -13.71
C ILE A 120 -6.92 1.76 -14.89
N MET A 121 -6.93 0.45 -15.05
CA MET A 121 -6.39 -0.20 -16.24
C MET A 121 -7.57 -0.76 -17.06
N ILE A 122 -7.80 -0.18 -18.23
CA ILE A 122 -8.81 -0.67 -19.17
C ILE A 122 -8.11 -1.59 -20.16
N LYS A 123 -8.46 -2.89 -20.11
CA LYS A 123 -7.96 -3.89 -21.05
C LYS A 123 -8.98 -4.07 -22.18
N GLY A 124 -8.49 -4.19 -23.42
CA GLY A 124 -9.33 -4.49 -24.58
C GLY A 124 -10.18 -3.34 -25.11
N ALA A 125 -9.98 -2.11 -24.63
CA ALA A 125 -10.73 -0.93 -25.08
C ALA A 125 -10.16 -0.27 -26.35
N LYS A 126 -9.02 -0.71 -26.83
CA LYS A 126 -8.38 -0.23 -28.07
C LYS A 126 -8.11 -1.41 -28.98
N GLU A 127 -8.35 -1.19 -30.26
CA GLU A 127 -7.86 -2.07 -31.31
C GLU A 127 -6.33 -2.12 -31.23
N MET A 128 -5.78 -3.31 -31.12
CA MET A 128 -4.33 -3.50 -31.07
C MET A 128 -3.86 -3.88 -32.47
N ASP A 129 -3.07 -3.02 -33.08
CA ASP A 129 -2.26 -3.42 -34.24
C ASP A 129 -1.19 -4.40 -33.77
N PHE A 130 -1.28 -5.62 -34.23
CA PHE A 130 -0.27 -6.62 -33.98
C PHE A 130 0.19 -7.24 -35.31
N ARG A 131 1.45 -7.56 -35.38
CA ARG A 131 2.02 -8.29 -36.51
C ARG A 131 2.64 -9.58 -35.97
N ILE A 132 2.19 -10.70 -36.54
CA ILE A 132 2.81 -11.99 -36.27
C ILE A 132 4.03 -12.10 -37.18
N ILE A 133 5.19 -12.24 -36.58
CA ILE A 133 6.45 -12.49 -37.29
C ILE A 133 6.96 -13.87 -36.93
N ALA A 134 7.43 -14.62 -37.92
CA ALA A 134 8.19 -15.83 -37.67
C ALA A 134 9.60 -15.43 -37.25
N LEU A 135 9.97 -15.75 -36.02
CA LEU A 135 11.36 -15.62 -35.55
C LEU A 135 12.12 -16.86 -35.95
N ALA A 136 13.28 -16.69 -36.55
CA ALA A 136 14.26 -17.77 -36.69
C ALA A 136 14.70 -18.22 -35.27
N ASP A 137 15.35 -19.36 -35.18
CA ASP A 137 15.73 -20.00 -33.91
C ASP A 137 16.17 -18.99 -32.85
N THR A 138 15.35 -18.85 -31.81
CA THR A 138 15.58 -17.89 -30.72
C THR A 138 15.95 -18.69 -29.47
N VAL A 139 17.11 -18.39 -28.89
CA VAL A 139 17.53 -18.96 -27.60
C VAL A 139 16.95 -18.12 -26.49
N VAL A 140 16.10 -18.73 -25.65
CA VAL A 140 15.49 -18.07 -24.50
C VAL A 140 16.22 -18.54 -23.23
N TYR A 141 16.79 -17.60 -22.50
CA TYR A 141 17.35 -17.85 -21.17
C TYR A 141 16.34 -17.51 -20.10
N GLY A 142 16.14 -18.41 -19.14
CA GLY A 142 15.21 -18.20 -18.04
C GLY A 142 15.59 -19.05 -16.83
N VAL A 143 15.16 -18.62 -15.65
CA VAL A 143 15.27 -19.41 -14.42
C VAL A 143 13.96 -20.17 -14.24
N SER A 144 14.04 -21.51 -14.19
CA SER A 144 12.89 -22.34 -13.84
C SER A 144 12.95 -22.72 -12.37
N ARG A 145 11.85 -22.52 -11.65
CA ARG A 145 11.65 -23.06 -10.30
C ARG A 145 10.48 -24.03 -10.32
N GLN A 146 10.70 -25.19 -9.73
CA GLN A 146 9.66 -26.18 -9.50
C GLN A 146 8.99 -25.87 -8.16
N TYR A 147 7.67 -25.61 -8.18
CA TYR A 147 6.89 -25.38 -6.97
C TYR A 147 6.11 -26.65 -6.64
N GLU A 148 6.41 -27.25 -5.49
CA GLU A 148 5.55 -28.27 -4.87
C GLU A 148 4.48 -27.54 -4.04
N GLY A 149 3.27 -27.46 -4.56
CA GLY A 149 2.14 -26.79 -3.90
C GLY A 149 0.94 -26.59 -4.83
N GLN A 150 -0.14 -26.04 -4.30
CA GLN A 150 -1.33 -25.74 -5.09
C GLN A 150 -0.99 -24.83 -6.26
N GLY A 151 -1.25 -25.30 -7.48
CA GLY A 151 -0.95 -24.56 -8.70
C GLY A 151 -1.63 -23.19 -8.74
N TYR A 152 -0.96 -22.22 -9.32
CA TYR A 152 -1.52 -20.88 -9.54
C TYR A 152 -2.76 -20.96 -10.43
N LYS A 153 -3.87 -20.33 -10.00
CA LYS A 153 -5.14 -20.35 -10.71
C LYS A 153 -5.12 -19.51 -11.98
N THR A 154 -4.21 -18.52 -12.05
CA THR A 154 -4.10 -17.62 -13.20
C THR A 154 -2.64 -17.35 -13.58
N ARG A 155 -2.44 -17.01 -14.88
CA ARG A 155 -1.13 -16.59 -15.42
C ARG A 155 -0.60 -15.29 -14.77
N GLU A 156 -1.49 -14.47 -14.22
CA GLU A 156 -1.16 -13.22 -13.52
C GLU A 156 -0.61 -13.47 -12.12
N GLU A 157 -1.15 -14.44 -11.40
CA GLU A 157 -0.61 -14.86 -10.09
C GLU A 157 0.81 -15.41 -10.23
N LEU A 158 1.06 -16.17 -11.29
CA LEU A 158 2.40 -16.69 -11.59
C LEU A 158 3.40 -15.57 -11.87
N ARG A 159 2.99 -14.57 -12.65
CA ARG A 159 3.83 -13.41 -12.96
C ARG A 159 4.12 -12.57 -11.72
N HIS A 160 3.12 -12.32 -10.86
CA HIS A 160 3.29 -11.58 -9.62
C HIS A 160 4.25 -12.26 -8.66
N SER A 161 4.18 -13.59 -8.54
CA SER A 161 5.09 -14.35 -7.67
C SER A 161 6.52 -14.39 -8.22
N MET A 162 6.69 -14.39 -9.54
CA MET A 162 8.02 -14.35 -10.17
C MET A 162 8.68 -12.97 -9.99
N TRP A 163 7.90 -11.87 -10.05
CA TRP A 163 8.41 -10.51 -9.83
C TRP A 163 8.77 -10.26 -8.37
N ALA A 164 7.97 -10.73 -7.43
CA ALA A 164 8.19 -10.52 -6.01
C ALA A 164 9.46 -11.22 -5.48
N ASN A 165 9.92 -12.26 -6.16
CA ASN A 165 11.02 -13.11 -5.68
C ASN A 165 12.34 -12.95 -6.46
N ASN A 166 12.39 -12.13 -7.51
CA ASN A 166 13.55 -12.16 -8.44
C ASN A 166 14.11 -10.78 -8.82
N CYS A 167 13.72 -9.68 -8.13
CA CYS A 167 14.29 -8.36 -8.46
C CYS A 167 15.76 -8.18 -8.02
N ASP A 168 16.28 -9.03 -7.14
CA ASP A 168 17.61 -8.83 -6.56
C ASP A 168 18.74 -9.61 -7.27
N ASP A 169 18.42 -10.53 -8.19
CA ASP A 169 19.42 -11.47 -8.77
C ASP A 169 19.64 -11.33 -10.28
N VAL A 170 19.11 -10.30 -10.95
CA VAL A 170 19.35 -10.10 -12.38
C VAL A 170 20.47 -9.10 -12.58
N PRO A 171 21.61 -9.49 -13.19
CA PRO A 171 22.66 -8.53 -13.57
C PRO A 171 22.08 -7.47 -14.50
N GLY A 172 22.32 -6.18 -14.19
CA GLY A 172 21.70 -4.99 -14.79
C GLY A 172 21.97 -4.72 -16.28
N GLN A 173 21.99 -5.74 -17.13
CA GLN A 173 22.22 -5.58 -18.58
C GLN A 173 21.07 -6.08 -19.46
N LEU A 174 19.92 -6.50 -18.91
CA LEU A 174 18.81 -7.08 -19.70
C LEU A 174 17.49 -6.29 -19.61
N CYS A 175 17.48 -5.06 -19.12
CA CYS A 175 16.28 -4.22 -19.05
C CYS A 175 16.19 -3.14 -20.15
N GLU A 176 16.97 -3.21 -21.20
CA GLU A 176 16.83 -2.34 -22.40
C GLU A 176 16.43 -3.21 -23.60
N GLY A 177 15.11 -3.20 -23.89
CA GLY A 177 14.53 -3.83 -25.05
C GLY A 177 13.02 -3.62 -25.09
#